data_9fb700635caa8d75a34e33a4fa94e95e
#
_entry.id   9fb700635caa8d75a34e33a4fa94e95e
#
_cell.length_a   1.000
_cell.length_b   1.000
_cell.length_c   1.000
_cell.angle_alpha   90.00
_cell.angle_beta   90.00
_cell.angle_gamma   90.00
#
_symmetry.space_group_name_H-M   'P 1'
#
loop_
_entity.id
_entity.type
_entity.pdbx_description
1 polymer ?
#
loop_
_entity_poly.entity_id
_entity_poly.type
_entity_poly.pdbx_seq_one_letter_code
_entity_poly.pdbx_strand_id
1 'polypeptide(L)'
;MIFYSTTAPGLEDVAAEELKELGCRIKEERKGKGRVFFEAEIEDIPKLNCFSRCSERIVLLLGRFKVEKLEDVYKAVKSIDFSFIKPEQSFAIRANRVGEHGFTSIDIAREAGQAVIDRYKEDFGVRLRVNLDEPDVIIRCDLVDDDFVVGVDTTGDEALHKRNYRIYQHPAPLNPTIASSLVRLSGWSHNYSLLDPMCGSGTILIEAGMIAKNIPVCKFRENYAYKKLFKLPEPEWEEKDVELKLYGMEKFKKHVEGARKIAEYVGIPVTYIQGDARKLDEYFDSIDFIVTNPPYGLRIARKGIIEDLYSKFLESASKVLEKKLVMITAEKNIARHYAEKFFEIKEERNVMYGGLNCSVFVLE
;
A
#
# COMPACT_ATOMS: atom_id res chain seq x y z
N MET A 1 -7.46 -21.16 5.59
CA MET A 1 -6.04 -21.34 5.22
C MET A 1 -5.19 -20.19 5.75
N ILE A 2 -3.84 -20.28 5.73
CA ILE A 2 -2.97 -19.16 6.13
C ILE A 2 -2.56 -18.37 4.89
N PHE A 3 -2.71 -17.07 4.97
CA PHE A 3 -2.24 -16.09 4.00
C PHE A 3 -1.28 -15.11 4.65
N TYR A 4 -0.53 -14.37 3.85
CA TYR A 4 0.09 -13.15 4.29
C TYR A 4 -0.18 -12.01 3.30
N SER A 5 -0.26 -10.80 3.83
CA SER A 5 -0.22 -9.58 3.03
C SER A 5 1.13 -8.88 3.19
N THR A 6 1.53 -8.16 2.16
CA THR A 6 2.64 -7.21 2.24
C THR A 6 2.08 -5.79 2.31
N THR A 7 2.71 -4.93 3.10
CA THR A 7 2.37 -3.51 3.28
C THR A 7 3.63 -2.69 3.48
N ALA A 8 3.53 -1.37 3.55
CA ALA A 8 4.66 -0.53 3.92
C ALA A 8 5.08 -0.82 5.38
N PRO A 9 6.38 -1.10 5.66
CA PRO A 9 6.86 -1.28 7.02
C PRO A 9 6.52 -0.07 7.91
N GLY A 10 5.86 -0.34 9.05
CA GLY A 10 5.32 0.65 9.98
C GLY A 10 3.81 0.90 9.84
N LEU A 11 3.12 0.21 8.89
CA LEU A 11 1.66 0.27 8.69
C LEU A 11 0.99 -1.10 8.79
N GLU A 12 1.65 -2.08 9.40
CA GLU A 12 1.16 -3.45 9.51
C GLU A 12 -0.13 -3.55 10.32
N ASP A 13 -0.25 -2.79 11.39
CA ASP A 13 -1.45 -2.71 12.23
C ASP A 13 -2.65 -2.15 11.46
N VAL A 14 -2.44 -1.13 10.62
CA VAL A 14 -3.50 -0.54 9.78
C VAL A 14 -3.98 -1.53 8.73
N ALA A 15 -3.05 -2.26 8.11
CA ALA A 15 -3.40 -3.32 7.17
C ALA A 15 -4.11 -4.49 7.86
N ALA A 16 -3.70 -4.85 9.10
CA ALA A 16 -4.34 -5.89 9.90
C ALA A 16 -5.79 -5.52 10.26
N GLU A 17 -6.05 -4.27 10.67
CA GLU A 17 -7.43 -3.81 10.94
C GLU A 17 -8.29 -3.86 9.67
N GLU A 18 -7.78 -3.43 8.52
CA GLU A 18 -8.51 -3.56 7.25
C GLU A 18 -8.84 -5.03 6.94
N LEU A 19 -7.89 -5.94 7.11
CA LEU A 19 -8.12 -7.37 6.88
C LEU A 19 -9.15 -7.96 7.85
N LYS A 20 -9.19 -7.51 9.12
CA LYS A 20 -10.25 -7.89 10.06
C LYS A 20 -11.63 -7.43 9.60
N GLU A 21 -11.76 -6.20 9.12
CA GLU A 21 -13.01 -5.67 8.54
C GLU A 21 -13.46 -6.47 7.31
N LEU A 22 -12.51 -7.02 6.55
CA LEU A 22 -12.78 -7.91 5.41
C LEU A 22 -13.13 -9.35 5.84
N GLY A 23 -13.13 -9.65 7.15
CA GLY A 23 -13.53 -10.94 7.72
C GLY A 23 -12.37 -11.90 8.03
N CYS A 24 -11.12 -11.43 7.92
CA CYS A 24 -9.97 -12.27 8.20
C CYS A 24 -9.65 -12.35 9.70
N ARG A 25 -9.10 -13.49 10.12
CA ARG A 25 -8.57 -13.67 11.47
C ARG A 25 -7.06 -13.46 11.49
N ILE A 26 -6.61 -12.34 12.08
CA ILE A 26 -5.18 -12.01 12.14
C ILE A 26 -4.45 -13.00 13.06
N LYS A 27 -3.30 -13.47 12.60
CA LYS A 27 -2.41 -14.39 13.33
C LYS A 27 -1.17 -13.68 13.85
N GLU A 28 -0.54 -12.85 13.02
CA GLU A 28 0.71 -12.19 13.37
C GLU A 28 0.88 -10.89 12.56
N GLU A 29 1.28 -9.84 13.24
CA GLU A 29 1.75 -8.59 12.65
C GLU A 29 3.26 -8.52 12.80
N ARG A 30 3.99 -8.56 11.69
CA ARG A 30 5.46 -8.42 11.68
C ARG A 30 5.86 -6.96 11.65
N LYS A 31 5.74 -6.29 12.79
CA LYS A 31 6.01 -4.85 12.94
C LYS A 31 7.37 -4.44 12.37
N GLY A 32 7.37 -3.43 11.50
CA GLY A 32 8.55 -2.93 10.80
C GLY A 32 9.10 -3.85 9.72
N LYS A 33 8.41 -4.95 9.39
CA LYS A 33 8.81 -5.92 8.34
C LYS A 33 7.86 -5.93 7.15
N GLY A 34 6.78 -5.15 7.20
CA GLY A 34 5.81 -5.01 6.13
C GLY A 34 4.99 -6.26 5.85
N ARG A 35 4.70 -7.09 6.88
CA ARG A 35 3.95 -8.35 6.72
C ARG A 35 2.89 -8.53 7.78
N VAL A 36 1.71 -9.00 7.33
CA VAL A 36 0.61 -9.43 8.21
C VAL A 36 0.20 -10.83 7.80
N PHE A 37 0.22 -11.78 8.75
CA PHE A 37 -0.25 -13.15 8.56
C PHE A 37 -1.67 -13.28 9.09
N PHE A 38 -2.54 -13.97 8.34
CA PHE A 38 -3.96 -14.10 8.67
C PHE A 38 -4.58 -15.39 8.13
N GLU A 39 -5.70 -15.79 8.70
CA GLU A 39 -6.54 -16.88 8.20
C GLU A 39 -7.66 -16.32 7.33
N ALA A 40 -7.89 -16.98 6.20
CA ALA A 40 -9.01 -16.75 5.29
C ALA A 40 -9.28 -18.04 4.48
N GLU A 41 -10.39 -18.09 3.75
CA GLU A 41 -10.70 -19.18 2.84
C GLU A 41 -10.25 -18.84 1.41
N ILE A 42 -10.17 -19.85 0.53
CA ILE A 42 -9.78 -19.65 -0.88
C ILE A 42 -10.81 -18.76 -1.59
N GLU A 43 -12.06 -18.90 -1.25
CA GLU A 43 -13.18 -18.14 -1.78
C GLU A 43 -13.10 -16.64 -1.44
N ASP A 44 -12.36 -16.27 -0.40
CA ASP A 44 -12.12 -14.87 -0.01
C ASP A 44 -11.07 -14.16 -0.89
N ILE A 45 -10.25 -14.91 -1.65
CA ILE A 45 -9.16 -14.34 -2.45
C ILE A 45 -9.61 -13.19 -3.36
N PRO A 46 -10.73 -13.29 -4.12
CA PRO A 46 -11.20 -12.19 -4.96
C PRO A 46 -11.54 -10.95 -4.13
N LYS A 47 -12.27 -11.11 -3.02
CA LYS A 47 -12.64 -10.03 -2.11
C LYS A 47 -11.41 -9.35 -1.53
N LEU A 48 -10.44 -10.12 -1.06
CA LEU A 48 -9.20 -9.61 -0.47
C LEU A 48 -8.39 -8.79 -1.50
N ASN A 49 -8.24 -9.26 -2.73
CA ASN A 49 -7.54 -8.51 -3.78
C ASN A 49 -8.32 -7.28 -4.25
N CYS A 50 -9.66 -7.30 -4.23
CA CYS A 50 -10.49 -6.19 -4.68
C CYS A 50 -10.65 -5.08 -3.64
N PHE A 51 -10.66 -5.42 -2.34
CA PHE A 51 -11.00 -4.46 -1.29
C PHE A 51 -9.84 -4.12 -0.35
N SER A 52 -8.72 -4.86 -0.36
CA SER A 52 -7.52 -4.46 0.40
C SER A 52 -6.87 -3.23 -0.22
N ARG A 53 -6.90 -2.14 0.52
CA ARG A 53 -6.34 -0.85 0.09
C ARG A 53 -4.99 -0.56 0.73
N CYS A 54 -4.77 -1.07 1.96
CA CYS A 54 -3.55 -0.92 2.73
C CYS A 54 -2.52 -2.01 2.44
N SER A 55 -2.93 -3.11 1.79
CA SER A 55 -2.05 -4.19 1.36
C SER A 55 -1.52 -3.95 -0.06
N GLU A 56 -0.28 -4.36 -0.31
CA GLU A 56 0.32 -4.34 -1.65
C GLU A 56 0.14 -5.67 -2.39
N ARG A 57 0.08 -6.78 -1.63
CA ARG A 57 -0.13 -8.13 -2.16
C ARG A 57 -0.87 -9.00 -1.16
N ILE A 58 -1.62 -9.96 -1.69
CA ILE A 58 -2.26 -11.04 -0.95
C ILE A 58 -1.64 -12.35 -1.45
N VAL A 59 -1.05 -13.12 -0.55
CA VAL A 59 -0.30 -14.33 -0.88
C VAL A 59 -0.78 -15.51 -0.02
N LEU A 60 -1.15 -16.61 -0.66
CA LEU A 60 -1.46 -17.88 0.03
C LEU A 60 -0.15 -18.50 0.51
N LEU A 61 0.02 -18.67 1.81
CA LEU A 61 1.25 -19.22 2.40
C LEU A 61 1.36 -20.73 2.15
N LEU A 62 2.47 -21.16 1.55
CA LEU A 62 2.82 -22.57 1.39
C LEU A 62 3.80 -23.04 2.47
N GLY A 63 4.70 -22.16 2.92
CA GLY A 63 5.66 -22.50 3.96
C GLY A 63 6.41 -21.27 4.48
N ARG A 64 6.94 -21.40 5.71
CA ARG A 64 7.77 -20.39 6.36
C ARG A 64 8.98 -21.05 7.00
N PHE A 65 10.16 -20.54 6.72
CA PHE A 65 11.43 -21.18 7.04
C PHE A 65 12.43 -20.15 7.55
N LYS A 66 13.45 -20.64 8.22
CA LYS A 66 14.65 -19.86 8.52
C LYS A 66 15.70 -20.12 7.44
N VAL A 67 16.24 -19.07 6.84
CA VAL A 67 17.25 -19.12 5.77
C VAL A 67 18.42 -18.21 6.13
N GLU A 68 19.61 -18.81 6.28
CA GLU A 68 20.85 -18.08 6.55
C GLU A 68 21.79 -18.07 5.33
N LYS A 69 21.71 -19.11 4.50
CA LYS A 69 22.52 -19.27 3.29
C LYS A 69 21.68 -19.78 2.11
N LEU A 70 22.22 -19.64 0.91
CA LEU A 70 21.48 -19.90 -0.32
C LEU A 70 20.98 -21.35 -0.45
N GLU A 71 21.77 -22.33 0.05
CA GLU A 71 21.38 -23.75 0.03
C GLU A 71 20.14 -24.05 0.88
N ASP A 72 19.84 -23.21 1.88
CA ASP A 72 18.66 -23.39 2.71
C ASP A 72 17.39 -23.04 1.92
N VAL A 73 17.48 -22.11 0.95
CA VAL A 73 16.38 -21.77 0.03
C VAL A 73 15.94 -23.00 -0.76
N TYR A 74 16.88 -23.71 -1.38
CA TYR A 74 16.59 -24.93 -2.15
C TYR A 74 15.91 -25.98 -1.28
N LYS A 75 16.46 -26.27 -0.08
CA LYS A 75 15.89 -27.26 0.85
C LYS A 75 14.48 -26.89 1.31
N ALA A 76 14.28 -25.62 1.67
CA ALA A 76 12.99 -25.10 2.12
C ALA A 76 11.93 -25.27 1.01
N VAL A 77 12.22 -24.80 -0.20
CA VAL A 77 11.28 -24.89 -1.31
C VAL A 77 11.03 -26.33 -1.73
N LYS A 78 12.06 -27.17 -1.76
CA LYS A 78 11.91 -28.59 -2.12
C LYS A 78 11.04 -29.38 -1.13
N SER A 79 10.90 -28.92 0.11
CA SER A 79 10.04 -29.57 1.12
C SER A 79 8.54 -29.28 0.92
N ILE A 80 8.17 -28.34 0.04
CA ILE A 80 6.79 -27.93 -0.20
C ILE A 80 6.10 -28.88 -1.18
N ASP A 81 4.81 -29.12 -0.95
CA ASP A 81 3.94 -29.82 -1.89
C ASP A 81 3.43 -28.85 -2.99
N PHE A 82 3.67 -29.22 -4.25
CA PHE A 82 3.21 -28.47 -5.43
C PHE A 82 2.14 -29.21 -6.23
N SER A 83 1.44 -30.17 -5.63
CA SER A 83 0.38 -30.97 -6.28
C SER A 83 -0.81 -30.16 -6.79
N PHE A 84 -0.97 -28.92 -6.29
CA PHE A 84 -2.01 -27.98 -6.76
C PHE A 84 -1.73 -27.41 -8.16
N ILE A 85 -0.49 -27.53 -8.68
CA ILE A 85 -0.12 -27.11 -10.04
C ILE A 85 -0.34 -28.26 -10.98
N LYS A 86 -1.10 -28.04 -12.05
CA LYS A 86 -1.34 -29.10 -13.05
C LYS A 86 -0.17 -29.21 -14.02
N PRO A 87 0.10 -30.42 -14.59
CA PRO A 87 1.24 -30.64 -15.47
C PRO A 87 1.29 -29.73 -16.71
N GLU A 88 0.13 -29.30 -17.21
CA GLU A 88 0.01 -28.38 -18.36
C GLU A 88 0.25 -26.90 -18.00
N GLN A 89 0.23 -26.56 -16.72
CA GLN A 89 0.45 -25.19 -16.25
C GLN A 89 1.94 -24.85 -16.22
N SER A 90 2.21 -23.57 -16.33
CA SER A 90 3.54 -22.98 -16.18
C SER A 90 3.65 -22.20 -14.86
N PHE A 91 4.88 -22.05 -14.38
CA PHE A 91 5.13 -21.25 -13.20
C PHE A 91 6.28 -20.26 -13.38
N ALA A 92 6.33 -19.26 -12.51
CA ALA A 92 7.49 -18.39 -12.31
C ALA A 92 7.73 -18.16 -10.83
N ILE A 93 9.01 -17.97 -10.46
CA ILE A 93 9.38 -17.47 -9.16
C ILE A 93 9.49 -15.95 -9.21
N ARG A 94 8.90 -15.28 -8.20
CA ARG A 94 9.14 -13.87 -7.91
C ARG A 94 9.75 -13.77 -6.52
N ALA A 95 11.02 -13.35 -6.45
CA ALA A 95 11.74 -13.25 -5.19
C ALA A 95 11.96 -11.81 -4.77
N ASN A 96 11.80 -11.54 -3.47
CA ASN A 96 12.19 -10.30 -2.83
C ASN A 96 13.12 -10.58 -1.65
N ARG A 97 14.08 -9.67 -1.42
CA ARG A 97 15.08 -9.82 -0.35
C ARG A 97 15.30 -8.47 0.33
N VAL A 98 15.16 -8.49 1.66
CA VAL A 98 15.44 -7.35 2.53
C VAL A 98 16.39 -7.82 3.63
N GLY A 99 17.40 -7.02 3.96
CA GLY A 99 18.46 -7.36 4.91
C GLY A 99 19.80 -7.64 4.23
N GLU A 100 20.80 -8.00 5.02
CA GLU A 100 22.16 -8.26 4.56
C GLU A 100 22.39 -9.76 4.33
N HIS A 101 22.68 -10.13 3.09
CA HIS A 101 22.91 -11.53 2.68
C HIS A 101 24.02 -11.60 1.63
N GLY A 102 24.76 -12.69 1.61
CA GLY A 102 25.81 -12.96 0.62
C GLY A 102 25.27 -13.36 -0.78
N PHE A 103 23.96 -13.27 -1.01
CA PHE A 103 23.28 -13.64 -2.26
C PHE A 103 22.16 -12.65 -2.60
N THR A 104 21.69 -12.67 -3.83
CA THR A 104 20.70 -11.74 -4.37
C THR A 104 19.30 -12.37 -4.45
N SER A 105 18.26 -11.54 -4.73
CA SER A 105 16.92 -12.06 -5.03
C SER A 105 16.89 -12.90 -6.32
N ILE A 106 17.80 -12.64 -7.27
CA ILE A 106 17.95 -13.44 -8.48
C ILE A 106 18.46 -14.84 -8.13
N ASP A 107 19.42 -14.94 -7.20
CA ASP A 107 19.92 -16.24 -6.71
C ASP A 107 18.82 -17.03 -6.00
N ILE A 108 18.01 -16.35 -5.15
CA ILE A 108 16.84 -16.97 -4.52
C ILE A 108 15.89 -17.52 -5.57
N ALA A 109 15.56 -16.71 -6.60
CA ALA A 109 14.63 -17.13 -7.65
C ALA A 109 15.16 -18.35 -8.45
N ARG A 110 16.45 -18.40 -8.72
CA ARG A 110 17.09 -19.52 -9.41
C ARG A 110 17.04 -20.81 -8.60
N GLU A 111 17.47 -20.76 -7.33
CA GLU A 111 17.48 -21.94 -6.43
C GLU A 111 16.07 -22.43 -6.13
N ALA A 112 15.13 -21.51 -5.84
CA ALA A 112 13.73 -21.85 -5.64
C ALA A 112 13.10 -22.48 -6.89
N GLY A 113 13.36 -21.91 -8.08
CA GLY A 113 12.87 -22.44 -9.35
C GLY A 113 13.37 -23.85 -9.65
N GLN A 114 14.67 -24.13 -9.38
CA GLN A 114 15.23 -25.47 -9.52
C GLN A 114 14.59 -26.45 -8.52
N ALA A 115 14.40 -26.03 -7.26
CA ALA A 115 13.77 -26.85 -6.22
C ALA A 115 12.33 -27.26 -6.58
N VAL A 116 11.52 -26.32 -7.13
CA VAL A 116 10.16 -26.61 -7.62
C VAL A 116 10.19 -27.66 -8.73
N ILE A 117 11.09 -27.50 -9.72
CA ILE A 117 11.22 -28.43 -10.84
C ILE A 117 11.59 -29.84 -10.35
N ASP A 118 12.58 -29.92 -9.45
CA ASP A 118 13.08 -31.21 -8.94
C ASP A 118 12.02 -31.91 -8.10
N ARG A 119 11.36 -31.18 -7.18
CA ARG A 119 10.27 -31.69 -6.37
C ARG A 119 9.11 -32.22 -7.24
N TYR A 120 8.65 -31.40 -8.18
CA TYR A 120 7.54 -31.78 -9.05
C TYR A 120 7.87 -33.00 -9.91
N LYS A 121 9.12 -33.09 -10.39
CA LYS A 121 9.59 -34.26 -11.16
C LYS A 121 9.67 -35.54 -10.28
N GLU A 122 10.08 -35.43 -9.02
CA GLU A 122 10.10 -36.53 -8.08
C GLU A 122 8.68 -37.06 -7.79
N ASP A 123 7.72 -36.15 -7.59
CA ASP A 123 6.35 -36.54 -7.24
C ASP A 123 5.53 -37.04 -8.43
N PHE A 124 5.70 -36.43 -9.62
CA PHE A 124 4.82 -36.65 -10.77
C PHE A 124 5.51 -37.21 -12.03
N GLY A 125 6.84 -37.34 -12.01
CA GLY A 125 7.61 -37.83 -13.17
C GLY A 125 7.70 -36.83 -14.33
N VAL A 126 7.14 -35.62 -14.19
CA VAL A 126 7.05 -34.60 -15.24
C VAL A 126 7.84 -33.35 -14.84
N ARG A 127 8.55 -32.75 -15.79
CA ARG A 127 9.20 -31.45 -15.58
C ARG A 127 8.20 -30.33 -15.76
N LEU A 128 7.92 -29.56 -14.72
CA LEU A 128 7.04 -28.40 -14.77
C LEU A 128 7.64 -27.28 -15.67
N ARG A 129 6.81 -26.67 -16.49
CA ARG A 129 7.21 -25.62 -17.43
C ARG A 129 7.43 -24.28 -16.73
N VAL A 130 8.55 -23.63 -17.00
CA VAL A 130 8.83 -22.25 -16.57
C VAL A 130 8.35 -21.26 -17.65
N ASN A 131 7.62 -20.23 -17.23
CA ASN A 131 7.25 -19.11 -18.09
C ASN A 131 7.44 -17.81 -17.27
N LEU A 132 8.45 -17.02 -17.61
CA LEU A 132 8.79 -15.81 -16.84
C LEU A 132 7.90 -14.61 -17.19
N ASP A 133 7.31 -14.59 -18.38
CA ASP A 133 6.54 -13.45 -18.87
C ASP A 133 5.07 -13.57 -18.48
N GLU A 134 4.44 -14.71 -18.75
CA GLU A 134 3.01 -14.96 -18.51
C GLU A 134 2.78 -16.31 -17.81
N PRO A 135 3.24 -16.49 -16.57
CA PRO A 135 3.03 -17.75 -15.84
C PRO A 135 1.55 -17.96 -15.49
N ASP A 136 1.17 -19.24 -15.39
CA ASP A 136 -0.14 -19.63 -14.84
C ASP A 136 -0.13 -19.53 -13.31
N VAL A 137 1.02 -19.82 -12.69
CA VAL A 137 1.21 -19.79 -11.24
C VAL A 137 2.43 -18.95 -10.90
N ILE A 138 2.26 -17.97 -10.03
CA ILE A 138 3.37 -17.18 -9.48
C ILE A 138 3.66 -17.69 -8.07
N ILE A 139 4.85 -18.26 -7.89
CA ILE A 139 5.36 -18.64 -6.58
C ILE A 139 6.24 -17.50 -6.07
N ARG A 140 5.84 -16.94 -4.94
CA ARG A 140 6.55 -15.85 -4.30
C ARG A 140 7.50 -16.37 -3.23
N CYS A 141 8.72 -15.87 -3.25
CA CYS A 141 9.80 -16.21 -2.31
C CYS A 141 10.33 -14.93 -1.68
N ASP A 142 9.84 -14.59 -0.49
CA ASP A 142 10.19 -13.34 0.19
C ASP A 142 11.06 -13.61 1.42
N LEU A 143 12.32 -13.12 1.41
CA LEU A 143 13.25 -13.18 2.53
C LEU A 143 13.36 -11.79 3.18
N VAL A 144 13.08 -11.73 4.48
CA VAL A 144 13.32 -10.53 5.29
C VAL A 144 14.15 -10.93 6.48
N ASP A 145 15.40 -10.47 6.53
CA ASP A 145 16.44 -10.97 7.42
C ASP A 145 16.61 -12.49 7.22
N ASP A 146 16.32 -13.33 8.22
CA ASP A 146 16.36 -14.79 8.13
C ASP A 146 14.97 -15.46 7.95
N ASP A 147 13.89 -14.64 7.94
CA ASP A 147 12.51 -15.12 7.82
C ASP A 147 12.11 -15.26 6.34
N PHE A 148 12.14 -16.48 5.84
CA PHE A 148 11.84 -16.84 4.46
C PHE A 148 10.44 -17.42 4.33
N VAL A 149 9.59 -16.76 3.55
CA VAL A 149 8.24 -17.21 3.27
C VAL A 149 8.09 -17.57 1.79
N VAL A 150 7.40 -18.67 1.54
CA VAL A 150 7.06 -19.15 0.20
C VAL A 150 5.55 -19.24 0.09
N GLY A 151 4.99 -18.72 -0.99
CA GLY A 151 3.55 -18.73 -1.17
C GLY A 151 3.12 -18.56 -2.62
N VAL A 152 1.83 -18.72 -2.88
CA VAL A 152 1.21 -18.44 -4.18
C VAL A 152 0.75 -16.99 -4.19
N ASP A 153 1.31 -16.19 -5.09
CA ASP A 153 0.88 -14.79 -5.29
C ASP A 153 -0.49 -14.78 -5.97
N THR A 154 -1.50 -14.33 -5.24
CA THR A 154 -2.86 -14.23 -5.77
C THR A 154 -3.11 -12.90 -6.48
N THR A 155 -2.26 -11.90 -6.21
CA THR A 155 -2.36 -10.55 -6.77
C THR A 155 -1.80 -10.48 -8.20
N GLY A 156 -0.62 -11.03 -8.43
CA GLY A 156 0.04 -11.03 -9.74
C GLY A 156 1.23 -10.07 -9.82
N ASP A 157 1.83 -9.94 -11.03
CA ASP A 157 3.05 -9.15 -11.22
C ASP A 157 2.89 -7.68 -10.82
N GLU A 158 1.76 -7.09 -11.09
CA GLU A 158 1.44 -5.76 -10.57
C GLU A 158 0.92 -5.85 -9.14
N ALA A 159 1.54 -5.11 -8.22
CA ALA A 159 1.05 -4.97 -6.85
C ALA A 159 -0.22 -4.10 -6.77
N LEU A 160 -1.00 -4.24 -5.68
CA LEU A 160 -2.27 -3.50 -5.51
C LEU A 160 -2.10 -1.98 -5.48
N HIS A 161 -0.92 -1.46 -5.14
CA HIS A 161 -0.65 -0.02 -5.21
C HIS A 161 -0.59 0.53 -6.65
N LYS A 162 -0.49 -0.33 -7.66
CA LYS A 162 -0.61 0.07 -9.07
C LYS A 162 -2.10 0.28 -9.37
N ARG A 163 -2.58 1.50 -9.07
CA ARG A 163 -3.96 1.90 -9.34
C ARG A 163 -4.09 2.40 -10.77
N ASN A 164 -4.81 1.69 -11.63
CA ASN A 164 -4.97 2.05 -13.03
C ASN A 164 -5.85 3.30 -13.24
N TYR A 165 -6.46 3.84 -12.18
CA TYR A 165 -7.16 5.12 -12.25
C TYR A 165 -6.21 6.33 -12.38
N ARG A 166 -4.89 6.17 -12.25
CA ARG A 166 -3.91 7.26 -12.34
C ARG A 166 -3.64 7.69 -13.78
N ILE A 167 -4.64 8.29 -14.42
CA ILE A 167 -4.56 8.80 -15.80
C ILE A 167 -3.73 10.09 -15.93
N TYR A 168 -3.40 10.74 -14.83
CA TYR A 168 -2.45 11.86 -14.76
C TYR A 168 -1.22 11.46 -13.95
N GLN A 169 -0.02 11.70 -14.53
CA GLN A 169 1.25 11.39 -13.89
C GLN A 169 1.82 12.63 -13.17
N HIS A 170 1.76 12.61 -11.85
CA HIS A 170 2.44 13.58 -11.00
C HIS A 170 3.91 13.19 -10.82
N PRO A 171 4.89 14.15 -10.76
CA PRO A 171 6.31 13.83 -10.60
C PRO A 171 6.66 13.07 -9.32
N ALA A 172 5.90 13.25 -8.25
CA ALA A 172 6.08 12.61 -6.94
C ALA A 172 4.72 12.17 -6.36
N PRO A 173 4.07 11.14 -6.94
CA PRO A 173 2.76 10.70 -6.47
C PRO A 173 2.92 9.88 -5.19
N LEU A 174 2.06 10.08 -4.20
CA LEU A 174 2.00 9.21 -3.01
C LEU A 174 1.55 7.80 -3.41
N ASN A 175 2.11 6.77 -2.77
CA ASN A 175 1.65 5.39 -2.93
C ASN A 175 0.20 5.28 -2.39
N PRO A 176 -0.77 4.76 -3.17
CA PRO A 176 -2.17 4.67 -2.74
C PRO A 176 -2.41 3.80 -1.51
N THR A 177 -1.60 2.76 -1.27
CA THR A 177 -1.74 1.95 -0.05
C THR A 177 -1.35 2.75 1.19
N ILE A 178 -0.34 3.62 1.09
CA ILE A 178 0.00 4.56 2.15
C ILE A 178 -1.09 5.63 2.29
N ALA A 179 -1.60 6.19 1.19
CA ALA A 179 -2.69 7.17 1.23
C ALA A 179 -3.93 6.62 1.96
N SER A 180 -4.35 5.39 1.62
CA SER A 180 -5.45 4.71 2.31
C SER A 180 -5.16 4.49 3.80
N SER A 181 -3.92 4.12 4.14
CA SER A 181 -3.51 3.94 5.53
C SER A 181 -3.53 5.25 6.32
N LEU A 182 -3.12 6.37 5.73
CA LEU A 182 -3.21 7.69 6.38
C LEU A 182 -4.67 8.11 6.63
N VAL A 183 -5.56 7.88 5.66
CA VAL A 183 -7.00 8.13 5.82
C VAL A 183 -7.57 7.29 6.98
N ARG A 184 -7.21 6.02 7.08
CA ARG A 184 -7.64 5.15 8.20
C ARG A 184 -7.10 5.62 9.54
N LEU A 185 -5.81 5.99 9.61
CA LEU A 185 -5.19 6.53 10.83
C LEU A 185 -5.84 7.83 11.31
N SER A 186 -6.37 8.65 10.39
CA SER A 186 -7.10 9.86 10.76
C SER A 186 -8.43 9.56 11.47
N GLY A 187 -9.03 8.39 11.23
CA GLY A 187 -10.37 8.06 11.70
C GLY A 187 -11.47 8.84 10.95
N TRP A 188 -11.14 9.43 9.79
CA TRP A 188 -12.12 10.15 8.99
C TRP A 188 -13.25 9.23 8.51
N SER A 189 -14.46 9.78 8.44
CA SER A 189 -15.61 9.18 7.79
C SER A 189 -16.33 10.21 6.91
N HIS A 190 -17.15 9.76 5.96
CA HIS A 190 -17.84 10.62 4.98
C HIS A 190 -18.74 11.70 5.58
N ASN A 191 -19.11 11.59 6.86
CA ASN A 191 -19.91 12.60 7.57
C ASN A 191 -19.13 13.89 7.87
N TYR A 192 -17.82 13.86 7.76
CA TYR A 192 -16.90 14.94 8.10
C TYR A 192 -16.18 15.46 6.86
N SER A 193 -15.75 16.72 6.91
CA SER A 193 -14.89 17.30 5.90
C SER A 193 -13.46 16.75 5.97
N LEU A 194 -12.84 16.56 4.80
CA LEU A 194 -11.43 16.13 4.67
C LEU A 194 -10.71 17.06 3.71
N LEU A 195 -9.59 17.61 4.14
CA LEU A 195 -8.70 18.42 3.34
C LEU A 195 -7.35 17.76 3.13
N ASP A 196 -6.86 17.74 1.90
CA ASP A 196 -5.43 17.57 1.60
C ASP A 196 -4.90 18.92 1.04
N PRO A 197 -4.17 19.71 1.85
CA PRO A 197 -3.73 21.06 1.47
C PRO A 197 -2.53 21.08 0.52
N MET A 198 -1.94 19.92 0.23
CA MET A 198 -0.81 19.75 -0.71
C MET A 198 -1.04 18.50 -1.57
N CYS A 199 -2.25 18.43 -2.18
CA CYS A 199 -2.81 17.19 -2.70
C CYS A 199 -2.09 16.61 -3.94
N GLY A 200 -1.28 17.38 -4.63
CA GLY A 200 -0.60 16.92 -5.85
C GLY A 200 -1.58 16.36 -6.88
N SER A 201 -1.58 15.04 -7.09
CA SER A 201 -2.54 14.36 -7.97
C SER A 201 -3.83 13.91 -7.27
N GLY A 202 -4.06 14.28 -6.01
CA GLY A 202 -5.29 13.99 -5.26
C GLY A 202 -5.41 12.57 -4.72
N THR A 203 -4.32 11.79 -4.64
CA THR A 203 -4.36 10.36 -4.27
C THR A 203 -5.06 10.11 -2.93
N ILE A 204 -4.80 10.92 -1.88
CA ILE A 204 -5.42 10.76 -0.56
C ILE A 204 -6.94 10.92 -0.66
N LEU A 205 -7.41 11.96 -1.34
CA LEU A 205 -8.83 12.26 -1.48
C LEU A 205 -9.56 11.24 -2.35
N ILE A 206 -8.91 10.74 -3.40
CA ILE A 206 -9.46 9.67 -4.24
C ILE A 206 -9.62 8.38 -3.45
N GLU A 207 -8.59 7.94 -2.71
CA GLU A 207 -8.69 6.74 -1.86
C GLU A 207 -9.74 6.92 -0.76
N ALA A 208 -9.83 8.09 -0.11
CA ALA A 208 -10.87 8.40 0.87
C ALA A 208 -12.28 8.29 0.26
N GLY A 209 -12.50 8.91 -0.90
CA GLY A 209 -13.79 8.84 -1.59
C GLY A 209 -14.16 7.42 -2.03
N MET A 210 -13.20 6.65 -2.54
CA MET A 210 -13.41 5.24 -2.90
C MET A 210 -13.73 4.38 -1.69
N ILE A 211 -13.10 4.62 -0.53
CA ILE A 211 -13.43 3.95 0.74
C ILE A 211 -14.88 4.24 1.14
N ALA A 212 -15.26 5.52 1.18
CA ALA A 212 -16.58 5.95 1.60
C ALA A 212 -17.69 5.41 0.69
N LYS A 213 -17.47 5.43 -0.63
CA LYS A 213 -18.43 4.94 -1.63
C LYS A 213 -18.37 3.43 -1.85
N ASN A 214 -17.53 2.69 -1.14
CA ASN A 214 -17.32 1.25 -1.31
C ASN A 214 -16.90 0.86 -2.74
N ILE A 215 -16.16 1.74 -3.45
CA ILE A 215 -15.65 1.44 -4.80
C ILE A 215 -14.39 0.58 -4.68
N PRO A 216 -14.36 -0.66 -5.16
CA PRO A 216 -13.21 -1.56 -5.02
C PRO A 216 -12.06 -1.16 -5.95
N VAL A 217 -10.84 -1.55 -5.59
CA VAL A 217 -9.66 -1.30 -6.43
C VAL A 217 -9.69 -2.09 -7.73
N CYS A 218 -10.38 -3.23 -7.77
CA CYS A 218 -10.52 -4.06 -8.96
C CYS A 218 -11.42 -3.42 -10.04
N LYS A 219 -12.24 -2.41 -9.72
CA LYS A 219 -12.99 -1.63 -10.73
C LYS A 219 -12.10 -1.11 -11.86
N PHE A 220 -10.83 -0.84 -11.56
CA PHE A 220 -9.86 -0.28 -12.51
C PHE A 220 -8.76 -1.26 -12.92
N ARG A 221 -8.92 -2.57 -12.59
CA ARG A 221 -7.89 -3.57 -12.85
C ARG A 221 -8.51 -4.93 -13.12
N GLU A 222 -8.15 -5.56 -14.24
CA GLU A 222 -8.68 -6.85 -14.67
C GLU A 222 -7.73 -8.03 -14.40
N ASN A 223 -6.42 -7.77 -14.39
CA ASN A 223 -5.40 -8.82 -14.35
C ASN A 223 -4.97 -9.16 -12.92
N TYR A 224 -5.56 -10.24 -12.39
CA TYR A 224 -5.17 -10.85 -11.11
C TYR A 224 -4.71 -12.29 -11.33
N ALA A 225 -3.60 -12.68 -10.65
CA ALA A 225 -3.06 -14.04 -10.78
C ALA A 225 -4.03 -15.12 -10.30
N TYR A 226 -4.87 -14.83 -9.30
CA TYR A 226 -5.85 -15.80 -8.80
C TYR A 226 -6.84 -16.27 -9.86
N LYS A 227 -7.15 -15.44 -10.87
CA LYS A 227 -8.09 -15.80 -11.95
C LYS A 227 -7.58 -16.97 -12.79
N LYS A 228 -6.25 -17.05 -13.00
CA LYS A 228 -5.62 -18.14 -13.77
C LYS A 228 -5.61 -19.45 -12.99
N LEU A 229 -5.22 -19.42 -11.70
CA LEU A 229 -5.04 -20.61 -10.89
C LEU A 229 -6.36 -21.11 -10.27
N PHE A 230 -7.07 -20.23 -9.56
CA PHE A 230 -8.26 -20.62 -8.77
C PHE A 230 -9.55 -20.49 -9.56
N LYS A 231 -9.56 -19.75 -10.68
CA LYS A 231 -10.74 -19.49 -11.53
C LYS A 231 -11.96 -18.96 -10.75
N LEU A 232 -11.69 -18.20 -9.69
CA LEU A 232 -12.73 -17.60 -8.87
C LEU A 232 -13.31 -16.36 -9.56
N PRO A 233 -14.64 -16.12 -9.45
CA PRO A 233 -15.28 -14.91 -9.98
C PRO A 233 -14.84 -13.67 -9.19
N GLU A 234 -15.00 -12.51 -9.80
CA GLU A 234 -14.89 -11.25 -9.07
C GLU A 234 -15.99 -11.14 -8.01
N PRO A 235 -15.72 -10.48 -6.86
CA PRO A 235 -16.74 -10.29 -5.85
C PRO A 235 -17.80 -9.31 -6.35
N GLU A 236 -19.05 -9.58 -6.02
CA GLU A 236 -20.12 -8.60 -6.19
C GLU A 236 -19.91 -7.42 -5.23
N TRP A 237 -20.23 -6.23 -5.69
CA TRP A 237 -20.14 -5.02 -4.89
C TRP A 237 -21.15 -3.98 -5.35
N GLU A 238 -21.53 -3.11 -4.42
CA GLU A 238 -22.46 -2.02 -4.67
C GLU A 238 -21.84 -0.70 -4.22
N GLU A 239 -21.91 0.31 -5.08
CA GLU A 239 -21.48 1.66 -4.76
C GLU A 239 -22.49 2.30 -3.80
N LYS A 240 -21.98 2.85 -2.69
CA LYS A 240 -22.82 3.57 -1.73
C LYS A 240 -23.07 4.99 -2.22
N ASP A 241 -24.32 5.39 -2.16
CA ASP A 241 -24.69 6.80 -2.38
C ASP A 241 -24.48 7.60 -1.09
N VAL A 242 -23.33 8.26 -0.99
CA VAL A 242 -22.95 9.08 0.16
C VAL A 242 -22.46 10.44 -0.30
N GLU A 243 -22.86 11.48 0.43
CA GLU A 243 -22.33 12.82 0.23
C GLU A 243 -20.90 12.92 0.75
N LEU A 244 -20.03 13.57 0.01
CA LEU A 244 -18.61 13.71 0.35
C LEU A 244 -18.22 15.19 0.43
N LYS A 245 -17.55 15.56 1.53
CA LYS A 245 -16.98 16.88 1.76
C LYS A 245 -15.45 16.80 1.64
N LEU A 246 -14.96 16.61 0.41
CA LEU A 246 -13.54 16.44 0.10
C LEU A 246 -12.98 17.71 -0.56
N TYR A 247 -11.88 18.21 0.00
CA TYR A 247 -11.21 19.41 -0.46
C TYR A 247 -9.74 19.13 -0.76
N GLY A 248 -9.28 19.51 -1.95
CA GLY A 248 -7.88 19.40 -2.35
C GLY A 248 -7.31 20.78 -2.66
N MET A 249 -6.22 21.15 -2.00
CA MET A 249 -5.50 22.36 -2.36
C MET A 249 -4.14 22.01 -2.96
N GLU A 250 -3.77 22.73 -3.99
CA GLU A 250 -2.46 22.56 -4.66
C GLU A 250 -2.00 23.91 -5.21
N LYS A 251 -0.72 24.19 -5.08
CA LYS A 251 -0.12 25.46 -5.50
C LYS A 251 -0.07 25.63 -7.01
N PHE A 252 0.19 24.54 -7.74
CA PHE A 252 0.40 24.57 -9.19
C PHE A 252 -0.85 24.19 -9.96
N LYS A 253 -1.37 25.11 -10.77
CA LYS A 253 -2.57 24.93 -11.61
C LYS A 253 -2.56 23.62 -12.40
N LYS A 254 -1.41 23.24 -12.99
CA LYS A 254 -1.25 22.01 -13.75
C LYS A 254 -1.61 20.76 -12.92
N HIS A 255 -1.24 20.73 -11.63
CA HIS A 255 -1.52 19.60 -10.76
C HIS A 255 -2.97 19.59 -10.29
N VAL A 256 -3.57 20.77 -10.04
CA VAL A 256 -5.02 20.93 -9.80
C VAL A 256 -5.84 20.35 -10.95
N GLU A 257 -5.50 20.69 -12.20
CA GLU A 257 -6.16 20.16 -13.38
C GLU A 257 -5.96 18.66 -13.55
N GLY A 258 -4.76 18.15 -13.24
CA GLY A 258 -4.46 16.73 -13.25
C GLY A 258 -5.25 15.95 -12.20
N ALA A 259 -5.34 16.47 -10.97
CA ALA A 259 -6.11 15.87 -9.89
C ALA A 259 -7.61 15.83 -10.20
N ARG A 260 -8.15 16.94 -10.78
CA ARG A 260 -9.55 17.01 -11.21
C ARG A 260 -9.89 15.93 -12.25
N LYS A 261 -9.02 15.72 -13.24
CA LYS A 261 -9.20 14.67 -14.26
C LYS A 261 -9.28 13.27 -13.64
N ILE A 262 -8.41 12.98 -12.64
CA ILE A 262 -8.47 11.69 -11.95
C ILE A 262 -9.78 11.56 -11.17
N ALA A 263 -10.18 12.59 -10.43
CA ALA A 263 -11.42 12.59 -9.65
C ALA A 263 -12.66 12.37 -10.52
N GLU A 264 -12.74 13.05 -11.66
CA GLU A 264 -13.78 12.87 -12.67
C GLU A 264 -13.79 11.45 -13.24
N TYR A 265 -12.62 10.91 -13.59
CA TYR A 265 -12.50 9.54 -14.12
C TYR A 265 -12.94 8.47 -13.13
N VAL A 266 -12.62 8.64 -11.85
CA VAL A 266 -13.01 7.71 -10.78
C VAL A 266 -14.48 7.89 -10.36
N GLY A 267 -15.05 9.08 -10.56
CA GLY A 267 -16.39 9.45 -10.12
C GLY A 267 -16.42 9.91 -8.66
N ILE A 268 -15.32 10.48 -8.15
CA ILE A 268 -15.26 11.01 -6.78
C ILE A 268 -15.39 12.54 -6.82
N PRO A 269 -16.44 13.12 -6.21
CA PRO A 269 -16.57 14.57 -6.13
C PRO A 269 -15.55 15.15 -5.14
N VAL A 270 -14.62 15.96 -5.64
CA VAL A 270 -13.62 16.68 -4.85
C VAL A 270 -13.63 18.16 -5.28
N THR A 271 -13.69 19.06 -4.31
CA THR A 271 -13.53 20.51 -4.56
C THR A 271 -12.03 20.82 -4.56
N TYR A 272 -11.49 21.13 -5.75
CA TYR A 272 -10.09 21.50 -5.91
C TYR A 272 -9.89 23.02 -5.97
N ILE A 273 -8.95 23.51 -5.15
CA ILE A 273 -8.59 24.92 -5.01
C ILE A 273 -7.11 25.10 -5.40
N GLN A 274 -6.82 26.07 -6.26
CA GLN A 274 -5.44 26.51 -6.43
C GLN A 274 -5.12 27.50 -5.30
N GLY A 275 -4.19 27.09 -4.41
CA GLY A 275 -3.88 27.88 -3.22
C GLY A 275 -2.53 27.52 -2.60
N ASP A 276 -2.20 28.21 -1.54
CA ASP A 276 -0.95 28.00 -0.77
C ASP A 276 -1.32 27.46 0.62
N ALA A 277 -0.85 26.28 0.94
CA ALA A 277 -1.09 25.61 2.23
C ALA A 277 -0.65 26.41 3.46
N ARG A 278 0.21 27.42 3.28
CA ARG A 278 0.63 28.34 4.35
C ARG A 278 -0.44 29.33 4.78
N LYS A 279 -1.61 29.31 4.15
CA LYS A 279 -2.68 30.31 4.28
C LYS A 279 -4.06 29.65 4.29
N LEU A 280 -4.22 28.51 4.98
CA LEU A 280 -5.47 27.76 5.03
C LEU A 280 -6.62 28.59 5.62
N ASP A 281 -6.31 29.43 6.61
CA ASP A 281 -7.22 30.36 7.27
C ASP A 281 -7.74 31.50 6.37
N GLU A 282 -7.16 31.70 5.17
CA GLU A 282 -7.74 32.56 4.13
C GLU A 282 -8.79 31.85 3.24
N TYR A 283 -8.85 30.49 3.28
CA TYR A 283 -9.71 29.69 2.39
C TYR A 283 -10.79 28.92 3.14
N PHE A 284 -10.58 28.59 4.41
CA PHE A 284 -11.47 27.76 5.21
C PHE A 284 -11.70 28.37 6.57
N ASP A 285 -12.95 28.44 7.01
CA ASP A 285 -13.31 28.82 8.38
C ASP A 285 -13.06 27.64 9.35
N SER A 286 -13.43 26.42 8.92
CA SER A 286 -13.16 25.18 9.69
C SER A 286 -13.08 23.96 8.78
N ILE A 287 -12.28 22.95 9.20
CA ILE A 287 -12.11 21.65 8.56
C ILE A 287 -11.99 20.58 9.65
N ASP A 288 -12.78 19.51 9.53
CA ASP A 288 -12.75 18.42 10.54
C ASP A 288 -11.43 17.66 10.52
N PHE A 289 -10.95 17.23 9.33
CA PHE A 289 -9.75 16.42 9.18
C PHE A 289 -8.82 16.97 8.11
N ILE A 290 -7.54 16.92 8.38
CA ILE A 290 -6.48 17.18 7.40
C ILE A 290 -5.63 15.91 7.27
N VAL A 291 -5.48 15.40 6.03
CA VAL A 291 -4.56 14.29 5.73
C VAL A 291 -3.69 14.70 4.56
N THR A 292 -2.37 14.67 4.73
CA THR A 292 -1.48 15.25 3.73
C THR A 292 -0.10 14.59 3.66
N ASN A 293 0.54 14.76 2.50
CA ASN A 293 1.93 14.38 2.23
C ASN A 293 2.69 15.63 1.75
N PRO A 294 3.20 16.47 2.66
CA PRO A 294 3.92 17.68 2.28
C PRO A 294 5.20 17.36 1.50
N PRO A 295 5.73 18.28 0.68
CA PRO A 295 6.98 18.05 -0.03
C PRO A 295 8.16 17.91 0.91
N TYR A 296 9.08 16.96 0.58
CA TYR A 296 10.29 16.66 1.33
C TYR A 296 11.45 17.44 0.77
N GLY A 297 12.01 18.41 1.20
CA GLY A 297 13.11 19.21 0.63
C GLY A 297 14.41 18.44 0.33
N LEU A 298 14.36 17.36 -0.41
CA LEU A 298 15.48 16.45 -0.70
C LEU A 298 16.72 17.10 -1.35
N ARG A 299 16.70 18.40 -1.62
CA ARG A 299 17.84 19.18 -2.13
C ARG A 299 18.24 20.23 -1.11
N ILE A 300 19.52 20.23 -0.72
CA ILE A 300 20.13 21.10 0.33
C ILE A 300 19.76 22.59 0.14
N ALA A 301 19.75 23.11 -1.09
CA ALA A 301 19.39 24.48 -1.41
C ALA A 301 17.92 24.88 -1.11
N ARG A 302 17.06 23.94 -0.64
CA ARG A 302 15.63 24.18 -0.35
C ARG A 302 15.25 24.08 1.11
N LYS A 303 16.22 23.86 2.02
CA LYS A 303 15.92 23.65 3.46
C LYS A 303 15.12 24.79 4.09
N GLY A 304 15.54 26.04 3.89
CA GLY A 304 14.81 27.20 4.42
C GLY A 304 13.39 27.37 3.84
N ILE A 305 13.16 26.94 2.59
CA ILE A 305 11.83 26.97 1.98
C ILE A 305 10.91 25.92 2.64
N ILE A 306 11.45 24.75 2.98
CA ILE A 306 10.70 23.69 3.66
C ILE A 306 10.39 24.09 5.10
N GLU A 307 11.33 24.69 5.83
CA GLU A 307 11.07 25.23 7.17
C GLU A 307 9.96 26.28 7.17
N ASP A 308 9.99 27.25 6.25
CA ASP A 308 8.94 28.25 6.09
C ASP A 308 7.58 27.61 5.77
N LEU A 309 7.58 26.60 4.88
CA LEU A 309 6.36 25.88 4.53
C LEU A 309 5.75 25.18 5.74
N TYR A 310 6.53 24.37 6.46
CA TYR A 310 6.03 23.60 7.61
C TYR A 310 5.58 24.49 8.75
N SER A 311 6.37 25.53 9.07
CA SER A 311 6.03 26.50 10.11
C SER A 311 4.69 27.16 9.85
N LYS A 312 4.53 27.75 8.66
CA LYS A 312 3.31 28.50 8.32
C LYS A 312 2.13 27.59 8.03
N PHE A 313 2.37 26.41 7.44
CA PHE A 313 1.29 25.42 7.21
C PHE A 313 0.70 24.96 8.53
N LEU A 314 1.52 24.52 9.49
CA LEU A 314 1.05 24.03 10.79
C LEU A 314 0.40 25.14 11.61
N GLU A 315 0.92 26.37 11.57
CA GLU A 315 0.28 27.53 12.17
C GLU A 315 -1.10 27.81 11.56
N SER A 316 -1.20 27.84 10.22
CA SER A 316 -2.47 28.08 9.56
C SER A 316 -3.47 26.93 9.73
N ALA A 317 -2.97 25.68 9.73
CA ALA A 317 -3.78 24.50 9.98
C ALA A 317 -4.38 24.51 11.40
N SER A 318 -3.64 24.96 12.43
CA SER A 318 -4.14 25.02 13.81
C SER A 318 -5.30 26.00 14.00
N LYS A 319 -5.49 26.95 13.09
CA LYS A 319 -6.60 27.91 13.16
C LYS A 319 -7.90 27.38 12.58
N VAL A 320 -7.84 26.35 11.71
CA VAL A 320 -8.99 25.82 10.96
C VAL A 320 -9.33 24.37 11.29
N LEU A 321 -8.43 23.64 11.94
CA LEU A 321 -8.61 22.21 12.25
C LEU A 321 -9.54 22.01 13.45
N GLU A 322 -10.56 21.16 13.30
CA GLU A 322 -11.51 20.84 14.36
C GLU A 322 -11.19 19.52 15.08
N LYS A 323 -10.59 18.54 14.40
CA LYS A 323 -10.41 17.19 14.96
C LYS A 323 -8.97 16.68 14.88
N LYS A 324 -8.50 16.33 13.67
CA LYS A 324 -7.24 15.61 13.55
C LYS A 324 -6.49 15.94 12.26
N LEU A 325 -5.17 16.11 12.37
CA LEU A 325 -4.26 16.19 11.24
C LEU A 325 -3.36 14.97 11.20
N VAL A 326 -3.31 14.28 10.07
CA VAL A 326 -2.36 13.19 9.80
C VAL A 326 -1.46 13.58 8.65
N MET A 327 -0.15 13.55 8.87
CA MET A 327 0.81 13.83 7.80
C MET A 327 1.96 12.84 7.78
N ILE A 328 2.42 12.49 6.56
CA ILE A 328 3.64 11.70 6.35
C ILE A 328 4.75 12.57 5.79
N THR A 329 5.96 12.46 6.35
CA THR A 329 7.10 13.24 5.88
C THR A 329 8.44 12.56 6.14
N ALA A 330 9.42 12.80 5.27
CA ALA A 330 10.82 12.48 5.52
C ALA A 330 11.54 13.57 6.38
N GLU A 331 10.97 14.77 6.46
CA GLU A 331 11.53 15.91 7.24
C GLU A 331 11.08 15.87 8.70
N LYS A 332 11.33 14.76 9.38
CA LYS A 332 10.84 14.43 10.73
C LYS A 332 11.11 15.51 11.78
N ASN A 333 12.34 16.00 11.81
CA ASN A 333 12.77 16.96 12.84
C ASN A 333 12.09 18.32 12.65
N ILE A 334 11.95 18.77 11.39
CA ILE A 334 11.25 20.01 11.07
C ILE A 334 9.77 19.87 11.42
N ALA A 335 9.15 18.76 10.99
CA ALA A 335 7.75 18.48 11.27
C ALA A 335 7.45 18.44 12.77
N ARG A 336 8.24 17.69 13.56
CA ARG A 336 8.07 17.61 15.01
C ARG A 336 8.22 18.97 15.68
N HIS A 337 9.28 19.70 15.34
CA HIS A 337 9.57 20.99 15.95
C HIS A 337 8.42 22.00 15.79
N TYR A 338 7.78 22.04 14.62
CA TYR A 338 6.66 22.96 14.39
C TYR A 338 5.32 22.38 14.83
N ALA A 339 5.13 21.04 14.78
CA ALA A 339 3.92 20.41 15.29
C ALA A 339 3.75 20.65 16.80
N GLU A 340 4.81 20.48 17.60
CA GLU A 340 4.80 20.70 19.06
C GLU A 340 4.42 22.14 19.48
N LYS A 341 4.50 23.12 18.56
CA LYS A 341 4.11 24.50 18.85
C LYS A 341 2.60 24.73 18.78
N PHE A 342 1.90 23.96 17.97
CA PHE A 342 0.51 24.22 17.62
C PHE A 342 -0.43 23.06 17.91
N PHE A 343 0.10 21.84 18.12
CA PHE A 343 -0.67 20.62 18.27
C PHE A 343 -0.11 19.73 19.37
N GLU A 344 -0.95 18.86 19.90
CA GLU A 344 -0.53 17.68 20.66
C GLU A 344 -0.18 16.56 19.68
N ILE A 345 1.03 16.01 19.77
CA ILE A 345 1.42 14.83 18.99
C ILE A 345 0.88 13.58 19.67
N LYS A 346 -0.24 13.04 19.17
CA LYS A 346 -0.85 11.82 19.72
C LYS A 346 -0.09 10.56 19.32
N GLU A 347 0.48 10.57 18.11
CA GLU A 347 1.28 9.46 17.62
C GLU A 347 2.36 9.96 16.65
N GLU A 348 3.54 9.34 16.75
CA GLU A 348 4.58 9.41 15.72
C GLU A 348 5.07 7.98 15.44
N ARG A 349 4.98 7.56 14.17
CA ARG A 349 5.46 6.25 13.73
C ARG A 349 6.40 6.33 12.54
N ASN A 350 7.41 5.46 12.51
CA ASN A 350 8.29 5.33 11.36
C ASN A 350 7.64 4.49 10.27
N VAL A 351 7.71 4.96 9.03
CA VAL A 351 7.17 4.27 7.84
C VAL A 351 8.22 4.28 6.74
N MET A 352 8.53 3.11 6.18
CA MET A 352 9.42 3.00 5.02
C MET A 352 8.64 3.25 3.74
N TYR A 353 9.00 4.30 3.00
CA TYR A 353 8.34 4.67 1.76
C TYR A 353 9.36 5.05 0.67
N GLY A 354 9.35 4.32 -0.45
CA GLY A 354 10.21 4.61 -1.61
C GLY A 354 11.70 4.65 -1.27
N GLY A 355 12.15 3.82 -0.33
CA GLY A 355 13.54 3.81 0.17
C GLY A 355 13.85 4.91 1.19
N LEU A 356 12.86 5.74 1.55
CA LEU A 356 13.00 6.79 2.57
C LEU A 356 12.41 6.31 3.90
N ASN A 357 13.09 6.68 4.99
CA ASN A 357 12.56 6.52 6.33
C ASN A 357 11.73 7.75 6.71
N CYS A 358 10.43 7.68 6.47
CA CYS A 358 9.46 8.73 6.80
C CYS A 358 8.92 8.58 8.23
N SER A 359 8.35 9.66 8.78
CA SER A 359 7.46 9.59 9.94
C SER A 359 6.04 9.97 9.54
N VAL A 360 5.08 9.26 10.12
CA VAL A 360 3.68 9.68 10.14
C VAL A 360 3.40 10.30 11.48
N PHE A 361 2.85 11.51 11.48
CA PHE A 361 2.40 12.23 12.66
C PHE A 361 0.88 12.25 12.70
N VAL A 362 0.32 11.95 13.87
CA VAL A 362 -1.11 12.14 14.19
C VAL A 362 -1.18 13.25 15.22
N LEU A 363 -1.83 14.35 14.86
CA LEU A 363 -1.86 15.62 15.61
C LEU A 363 -3.31 15.99 15.96
N GLU A 364 -3.53 16.50 17.17
CA GLU A 364 -4.81 17.03 17.65
C GLU A 364 -4.64 18.41 18.30
#